data_ba7c1c1209fcc4ca4eab935da4680f8e
#
_entry.id   ba7c1c1209fcc4ca4eab935da4680f8e
#
_cell.length_a   1.000
_cell.length_b   1.000
_cell.length_c   1.000
_cell.angle_alpha   90.00
_cell.angle_beta   90.00
_cell.angle_gamma   90.00
#
_symmetry.space_group_name_H-M   'P 1'
#
loop_
_entity.id
_entity.type
_entity.pdbx_description
1 polymer ?
#
loop_
_entity_poly.entity_id
_entity_poly.type
_entity_poly.pdbx_seq_one_letter_code
_entity_poly.pdbx_strand_id
1 'polypeptide(L)'
;MRRTMIPLLLVCVLAGCGGKSEAEKEGEAAAKSGRGTVTCEGSAMSAETGLPADFPSIDGITFVSSAQNGPTRAVEGYAEKGLKNLYEAYQAGLNDAGYTILFNEREEDDAEISYKAKDESTGIVALRSCDEDRTSIHVTNRPA
;
A
#
# COMPACT_ATOMS: atom_id res chain seq x y z
N MET A 1 -51.32 58.21 8.63
CA MET A 1 -51.13 56.77 8.35
C MET A 1 -49.64 56.53 8.27
N ARG A 2 -49.05 56.03 9.34
CA ARG A 2 -47.62 55.70 9.40
C ARG A 2 -47.47 54.15 9.31
N ARG A 3 -46.88 53.66 8.24
CA ARG A 3 -46.51 52.22 8.07
C ARG A 3 -45.12 52.01 8.63
N THR A 4 -45.06 51.23 9.69
CA THR A 4 -43.81 50.79 10.33
C THR A 4 -43.33 49.54 9.60
N MET A 5 -42.17 49.65 8.94
CA MET A 5 -41.48 48.51 8.38
C MET A 5 -40.59 47.87 9.47
N ILE A 6 -40.82 46.61 9.76
CA ILE A 6 -40.00 45.78 10.64
C ILE A 6 -38.93 45.09 9.75
N PRO A 7 -37.64 45.26 10.02
CA PRO A 7 -36.63 44.48 9.30
C PRO A 7 -36.54 43.07 9.89
N LEU A 8 -36.74 42.08 9.04
CA LEU A 8 -36.53 40.66 9.33
C LEU A 8 -35.03 40.34 9.34
N LEU A 9 -34.48 40.16 10.53
CA LEU A 9 -33.10 39.69 10.70
C LEU A 9 -33.04 38.21 10.36
N LEU A 10 -32.38 37.86 9.23
CA LEU A 10 -32.11 36.52 8.83
C LEU A 10 -30.81 36.07 9.54
N VAL A 11 -30.93 35.26 10.58
CA VAL A 11 -29.80 34.63 11.25
C VAL A 11 -29.38 33.40 10.43
N CYS A 12 -28.31 33.52 9.67
CA CYS A 12 -27.65 32.36 9.06
C CYS A 12 -26.84 31.60 10.11
N VAL A 13 -27.39 30.52 10.61
CA VAL A 13 -26.64 29.52 11.41
C VAL A 13 -25.75 28.72 10.44
N LEU A 14 -24.48 29.05 10.41
CA LEU A 14 -23.46 28.23 9.75
C LEU A 14 -23.17 27.01 10.64
N ALA A 15 -23.91 25.93 10.44
CA ALA A 15 -23.54 24.63 10.94
C ALA A 15 -22.33 24.11 10.13
N GLY A 16 -21.13 24.32 10.66
CA GLY A 16 -19.91 23.74 10.15
C GLY A 16 -19.90 22.24 10.40
N CYS A 17 -20.47 21.46 9.49
CA CYS A 17 -20.20 20.03 9.42
C CYS A 17 -18.82 19.85 8.74
N GLY A 18 -17.80 19.63 9.56
CA GLY A 18 -16.49 19.15 9.10
C GLY A 18 -16.59 17.70 8.62
N GLY A 19 -17.27 17.45 7.51
CA GLY A 19 -17.22 16.17 6.81
C GLY A 19 -16.01 16.19 5.87
N LYS A 20 -15.15 15.15 5.94
CA LYS A 20 -14.11 14.91 4.93
C LYS A 20 -14.76 14.93 3.55
N SER A 21 -14.12 15.54 2.57
CA SER A 21 -14.60 15.61 1.19
C SER A 21 -14.74 14.20 0.60
N GLU A 22 -15.63 14.00 -0.36
CA GLU A 22 -15.79 12.71 -1.04
C GLU A 22 -14.48 12.29 -1.72
N ALA A 23 -13.70 13.24 -2.23
CA ALA A 23 -12.38 12.99 -2.80
C ALA A 23 -11.37 12.45 -1.76
N GLU A 24 -11.42 12.92 -0.50
CA GLU A 24 -10.59 12.37 0.58
C GLU A 24 -11.02 10.95 0.96
N LYS A 25 -12.33 10.66 0.94
CA LYS A 25 -12.85 9.29 1.17
C LYS A 25 -12.50 8.33 0.04
N GLU A 26 -12.52 8.78 -1.21
CA GLU A 26 -12.11 7.98 -2.36
C GLU A 26 -10.60 7.71 -2.34
N GLY A 27 -9.78 8.69 -1.96
CA GLY A 27 -8.34 8.53 -1.78
C GLY A 27 -8.01 7.52 -0.66
N GLU A 28 -8.71 7.60 0.46
CA GLU A 28 -8.54 6.68 1.60
C GLU A 28 -9.04 5.25 1.28
N ALA A 29 -10.09 5.12 0.48
CA ALA A 29 -10.59 3.83 -0.01
C ALA A 29 -9.63 3.20 -1.05
N ALA A 30 -9.07 4.00 -1.95
CA ALA A 30 -8.07 3.55 -2.92
C ALA A 30 -6.77 3.12 -2.24
N ALA A 31 -6.31 3.85 -1.23
CA ALA A 31 -5.15 3.48 -0.42
C ALA A 31 -5.38 2.16 0.35
N LYS A 32 -6.60 1.93 0.84
CA LYS A 32 -6.96 0.66 1.51
C LYS A 32 -7.10 -0.51 0.53
N SER A 33 -7.56 -0.29 -0.68
CA SER A 33 -7.72 -1.35 -1.69
C SER A 33 -6.39 -1.81 -2.31
N GLY A 34 -5.35 -0.98 -2.25
CA GLY A 34 -4.00 -1.33 -2.71
C GLY A 34 -3.16 -2.16 -1.73
N ARG A 35 -3.63 -2.32 -0.48
CA ARG A 35 -2.84 -2.96 0.59
C ARG A 35 -2.92 -4.50 0.63
N GLY A 36 -3.65 -5.15 -0.26
CA GLY A 36 -3.75 -6.61 -0.32
C GLY A 36 -4.37 -7.26 0.93
N THR A 37 -4.45 -8.57 0.91
CA THR A 37 -4.87 -9.37 2.07
C THR A 37 -3.68 -9.53 3.03
N VAL A 38 -3.90 -9.44 4.34
CA VAL A 38 -2.85 -9.75 5.32
C VAL A 38 -2.70 -11.26 5.41
N THR A 39 -1.57 -11.77 4.93
CA THR A 39 -1.24 -13.20 4.88
C THR A 39 -0.06 -13.45 5.80
N CYS A 40 -0.29 -14.15 6.90
CA CYS A 40 0.71 -14.39 7.94
C CYS A 40 1.14 -15.85 8.05
N GLU A 41 0.53 -16.73 7.27
CA GLU A 41 0.79 -18.16 7.24
C GLU A 41 0.34 -18.76 5.90
N GLY A 42 0.76 -19.97 5.62
CA GLY A 42 0.35 -20.70 4.43
C GLY A 42 1.48 -21.58 3.89
N SER A 43 1.14 -22.44 2.95
CA SER A 43 2.13 -23.26 2.26
C SER A 43 2.76 -22.48 1.10
N ALA A 44 4.05 -22.69 0.89
CA ALA A 44 4.74 -22.12 -0.26
C ALA A 44 4.02 -22.50 -1.56
N MET A 45 3.80 -21.52 -2.43
CA MET A 45 3.26 -21.79 -3.77
C MET A 45 4.26 -22.60 -4.58
N SER A 46 3.75 -23.51 -5.40
CA SER A 46 4.57 -24.33 -6.31
C SER A 46 4.83 -23.68 -7.67
N ALA A 47 4.06 -22.63 -8.00
CA ALA A 47 4.21 -21.89 -9.24
C ALA A 47 5.20 -20.72 -9.07
N GLU A 48 5.75 -20.24 -10.19
CA GLU A 48 6.56 -19.03 -10.20
C GLU A 48 5.72 -17.82 -9.78
N THR A 49 6.32 -16.87 -9.07
CA THR A 49 5.66 -15.65 -8.62
C THR A 49 5.20 -14.78 -9.81
N GLY A 50 5.93 -14.82 -10.91
CA GLY A 50 5.72 -13.95 -12.07
C GLY A 50 6.19 -12.51 -11.83
N LEU A 51 6.98 -12.27 -10.77
CA LEU A 51 7.72 -11.02 -10.59
C LEU A 51 8.90 -10.98 -11.57
N PRO A 52 9.48 -9.80 -11.87
CA PRO A 52 10.69 -9.68 -12.68
C PRO A 52 11.81 -10.58 -12.15
N ALA A 53 12.63 -11.13 -13.06
CA ALA A 53 13.70 -12.08 -12.69
C ALA A 53 14.79 -11.43 -11.81
N ASP A 54 14.93 -10.11 -11.88
CA ASP A 54 15.85 -9.31 -11.07
C ASP A 54 15.19 -8.71 -9.81
N PHE A 55 13.92 -9.06 -9.54
CA PHE A 55 13.27 -8.64 -8.30
C PHE A 55 14.00 -9.24 -7.09
N PRO A 56 14.24 -8.45 -6.03
CA PRO A 56 15.05 -8.90 -4.89
C PRO A 56 14.53 -10.19 -4.26
N SER A 57 15.40 -11.17 -4.16
CA SER A 57 15.16 -12.38 -3.36
C SER A 57 15.67 -12.14 -1.94
N ILE A 58 14.78 -12.22 -0.97
CA ILE A 58 15.08 -12.02 0.45
C ILE A 58 14.86 -13.34 1.18
N ASP A 59 15.86 -13.78 1.92
CA ASP A 59 15.78 -15.02 2.68
C ASP A 59 14.66 -15.01 3.72
N GLY A 60 13.99 -16.13 3.88
CA GLY A 60 12.93 -16.31 4.87
C GLY A 60 11.57 -15.83 4.42
N ILE A 61 11.39 -15.48 3.15
CA ILE A 61 10.09 -15.19 2.56
C ILE A 61 9.44 -16.48 2.03
N THR A 62 8.17 -16.65 2.34
CA THR A 62 7.30 -17.68 1.76
C THR A 62 6.19 -17.00 0.98
N PHE A 63 6.23 -17.09 -0.34
CA PHE A 63 5.11 -16.68 -1.19
C PHE A 63 4.07 -17.79 -1.24
N VAL A 64 2.81 -17.43 -1.04
CA VAL A 64 1.69 -18.38 -0.93
C VAL A 64 0.70 -18.26 -2.07
N SER A 65 0.60 -17.10 -2.72
CA SER A 65 -0.29 -16.88 -3.85
C SER A 65 0.26 -15.88 -4.85
N SER A 66 -0.17 -16.01 -6.09
CA SER A 66 0.08 -15.04 -7.16
C SER A 66 -1.16 -14.92 -8.01
N ALA A 67 -1.54 -13.69 -8.33
CA ALA A 67 -2.71 -13.39 -9.16
C ALA A 67 -2.35 -12.35 -10.23
N GLN A 68 -3.01 -12.45 -11.38
CA GLN A 68 -2.93 -11.48 -12.46
C GLN A 68 -4.25 -10.72 -12.53
N ASN A 69 -4.19 -9.41 -12.44
CA ASN A 69 -5.34 -8.53 -12.60
C ASN A 69 -5.05 -7.49 -13.69
N GLY A 70 -5.56 -7.74 -14.89
CA GLY A 70 -5.17 -6.99 -16.07
C GLY A 70 -3.65 -7.08 -16.31
N PRO A 71 -2.95 -5.96 -16.48
CA PRO A 71 -1.49 -5.96 -16.64
C PRO A 71 -0.74 -6.14 -15.30
N THR A 72 -1.41 -5.99 -14.16
CA THR A 72 -0.77 -6.01 -12.84
C THR A 72 -0.65 -7.43 -12.30
N ARG A 73 0.54 -7.82 -11.89
CA ARG A 73 0.80 -9.01 -11.09
C ARG A 73 0.73 -8.63 -9.61
N ALA A 74 0.03 -9.44 -8.81
CA ALA A 74 0.04 -9.35 -7.36
C ALA A 74 0.53 -10.66 -6.77
N VAL A 75 1.41 -10.58 -5.79
CA VAL A 75 1.99 -11.74 -5.09
C VAL A 75 1.85 -11.52 -3.59
N GLU A 76 1.35 -12.53 -2.90
CA GLU A 76 1.16 -12.49 -1.45
C GLU A 76 2.03 -13.55 -0.77
N GLY A 77 2.49 -13.20 0.42
CA GLY A 77 3.31 -14.08 1.22
C GLY A 77 3.54 -13.53 2.62
N TYR A 78 4.46 -14.15 3.31
CA TYR A 78 4.93 -13.71 4.62
C TYR A 78 6.42 -13.98 4.78
N ALA A 79 7.02 -13.31 5.74
CA ALA A 79 8.40 -13.57 6.16
C ALA A 79 8.44 -13.82 7.65
N GLU A 80 9.30 -14.72 8.09
CA GLU A 80 9.67 -14.91 9.50
C GLU A 80 10.73 -13.86 9.90
N LYS A 81 10.33 -12.61 9.80
CA LYS A 81 11.11 -11.40 10.14
C LYS A 81 10.17 -10.30 10.60
N GLY A 82 10.57 -9.57 11.63
CA GLY A 82 9.85 -8.37 12.04
C GLY A 82 9.86 -7.28 10.95
N LEU A 83 8.82 -6.46 10.96
CA LEU A 83 8.54 -5.43 9.95
C LEU A 83 9.74 -4.55 9.60
N LYS A 84 10.45 -4.03 10.62
CA LYS A 84 11.60 -3.15 10.41
C LYS A 84 12.70 -3.84 9.59
N ASN A 85 13.07 -5.04 9.98
CA ASN A 85 14.17 -5.78 9.36
C ASN A 85 13.82 -6.15 7.90
N LEU A 86 12.56 -6.51 7.66
CA LEU A 86 12.10 -6.84 6.31
C LEU A 86 12.04 -5.60 5.41
N TYR A 87 11.55 -4.47 5.94
CA TYR A 87 11.53 -3.20 5.22
C TYR A 87 12.93 -2.75 4.79
N GLU A 88 13.91 -2.78 5.71
CA GLU A 88 15.29 -2.44 5.43
C GLU A 88 15.92 -3.40 4.38
N ALA A 89 15.59 -4.70 4.46
CA ALA A 89 16.05 -5.69 3.48
C ALA A 89 15.49 -5.42 2.07
N TYR A 90 14.21 -5.05 1.96
CA TYR A 90 13.63 -4.68 0.65
C TYR A 90 14.21 -3.39 0.10
N GLN A 91 14.44 -2.36 0.94
CA GLN A 91 15.09 -1.14 0.49
C GLN A 91 16.50 -1.41 -0.08
N ALA A 92 17.30 -2.18 0.65
CA ALA A 92 18.63 -2.56 0.20
C ALA A 92 18.57 -3.40 -1.08
N GLY A 93 17.75 -4.45 -1.10
CA GLY A 93 17.63 -5.35 -2.25
C GLY A 93 17.15 -4.65 -3.53
N LEU A 94 16.18 -3.75 -3.43
CA LEU A 94 15.70 -2.97 -4.58
C LEU A 94 16.79 -2.03 -5.12
N ASN A 95 17.52 -1.34 -4.23
CA ASN A 95 18.64 -0.49 -4.64
C ASN A 95 19.77 -1.31 -5.29
N ASP A 96 20.15 -2.44 -4.72
CA ASP A 96 21.22 -3.31 -5.23
C ASP A 96 20.84 -3.91 -6.59
N ALA A 97 19.57 -4.25 -6.80
CA ALA A 97 19.04 -4.68 -8.10
C ALA A 97 18.92 -3.54 -9.12
N GLY A 98 19.12 -2.30 -8.69
CA GLY A 98 19.10 -1.09 -9.52
C GLY A 98 17.70 -0.56 -9.82
N TYR A 99 16.75 -0.85 -8.95
CA TYR A 99 15.44 -0.22 -8.96
C TYR A 99 15.52 1.20 -8.39
N THR A 100 14.66 2.08 -8.87
CA THR A 100 14.49 3.42 -8.30
C THR A 100 13.35 3.39 -7.28
N ILE A 101 13.63 3.73 -6.03
CA ILE A 101 12.59 3.91 -5.02
C ILE A 101 11.94 5.27 -5.28
N LEU A 102 10.63 5.25 -5.58
CA LEU A 102 9.83 6.45 -5.85
C LEU A 102 9.26 7.05 -4.56
N PHE A 103 8.88 6.18 -3.64
CA PHE A 103 8.33 6.55 -2.34
C PHE A 103 8.60 5.42 -1.35
N ASN A 104 8.82 5.75 -0.10
CA ASN A 104 8.87 4.79 0.98
C ASN A 104 8.42 5.41 2.30
N GLU A 105 7.72 4.62 3.09
CA GLU A 105 7.37 4.96 4.46
C GLU A 105 7.31 3.71 5.33
N ARG A 106 7.47 3.90 6.62
CA ARG A 106 7.30 2.86 7.62
C ARG A 106 6.66 3.46 8.86
N GLU A 107 5.57 2.87 9.26
CA GLU A 107 4.86 3.11 10.51
C GLU A 107 5.15 2.00 11.53
N GLU A 108 4.40 1.95 12.62
CA GLU A 108 4.59 0.95 13.66
C GLU A 108 4.22 -0.45 13.17
N ASP A 109 3.07 -0.58 12.49
CA ASP A 109 2.48 -1.85 12.09
C ASP A 109 2.49 -2.09 10.57
N ASP A 110 2.84 -1.10 9.77
CA ASP A 110 2.90 -1.24 8.32
C ASP A 110 4.05 -0.44 7.67
N ALA A 111 4.39 -0.82 6.44
CA ALA A 111 5.35 -0.12 5.62
C ALA A 111 5.03 -0.28 4.14
N GLU A 112 5.46 0.69 3.33
CA GLU A 112 5.29 0.68 1.89
C GLU A 112 6.56 1.17 1.19
N ILE A 113 6.90 0.51 0.08
CA ILE A 113 7.96 0.93 -0.83
C ILE A 113 7.41 0.89 -2.24
N SER A 114 7.24 2.04 -2.87
CA SER A 114 6.93 2.14 -4.29
C SER A 114 8.21 2.21 -5.10
N TYR A 115 8.28 1.44 -6.17
CA TYR A 115 9.49 1.31 -6.98
C TYR A 115 9.21 1.41 -8.48
N LYS A 116 10.27 1.70 -9.22
CA LYS A 116 10.36 1.64 -10.68
C LYS A 116 11.58 0.82 -11.07
N ALA A 117 11.39 -0.18 -11.90
CA ALA A 117 12.46 -1.02 -12.42
C ALA A 117 13.14 -0.41 -13.66
N LYS A 118 14.23 -1.01 -14.11
CA LYS A 118 15.00 -0.57 -15.29
C LYS A 118 14.22 -0.67 -16.62
N ASP A 119 13.29 -1.62 -16.69
CA ASP A 119 12.38 -1.84 -17.82
C ASP A 119 11.13 -0.94 -17.76
N GLU A 120 11.16 0.11 -16.95
CA GLU A 120 10.07 1.05 -16.71
C GLU A 120 8.85 0.44 -15.99
N SER A 121 8.84 -0.84 -15.65
CA SER A 121 7.79 -1.43 -14.81
C SER A 121 7.77 -0.77 -13.43
N THR A 122 6.59 -0.67 -12.85
CA THR A 122 6.38 -0.05 -11.53
C THR A 122 5.68 -1.01 -10.58
N GLY A 123 5.88 -0.81 -9.30
CA GLY A 123 5.19 -1.64 -8.31
C GLY A 123 5.30 -1.11 -6.90
N ILE A 124 4.71 -1.88 -6.00
CA ILE A 124 4.66 -1.58 -4.58
C ILE A 124 5.01 -2.85 -3.80
N VAL A 125 5.85 -2.72 -2.80
CA VAL A 125 6.01 -3.69 -1.71
C VAL A 125 5.27 -3.12 -0.51
N ALA A 126 4.15 -3.73 -0.14
CA ALA A 126 3.40 -3.39 1.06
C ALA A 126 3.64 -4.47 2.12
N LEU A 127 4.01 -4.04 3.31
CA LEU A 127 4.36 -4.89 4.44
C LEU A 127 3.42 -4.58 5.59
N ARG A 128 3.01 -5.62 6.33
CA ARG A 128 2.21 -5.44 7.54
C ARG A 128 2.63 -6.42 8.63
N SER A 129 2.82 -5.92 9.84
CA SER A 129 3.13 -6.74 10.98
C SER A 129 2.02 -7.75 11.25
N CYS A 130 2.37 -9.01 11.42
CA CYS A 130 1.50 -10.05 11.95
C CYS A 130 1.69 -10.19 13.46
N ASP A 131 2.95 -10.16 13.86
CA ASP A 131 3.46 -10.19 15.22
C ASP A 131 4.89 -9.62 15.23
N GLU A 132 5.62 -9.72 16.36
CA GLU A 132 6.97 -9.16 16.50
C GLU A 132 7.98 -9.77 15.51
N ASP A 133 7.81 -11.05 15.15
CA ASP A 133 8.77 -11.82 14.37
C ASP A 133 8.26 -12.17 12.96
N ARG A 134 7.03 -11.80 12.60
CA ARG A 134 6.42 -12.16 11.34
C ARG A 134 5.72 -10.98 10.65
N THR A 135 5.93 -10.90 9.36
CA THR A 135 5.40 -9.81 8.52
C THR A 135 4.73 -10.36 7.27
N SER A 136 3.50 -9.94 7.02
CA SER A 136 2.78 -10.15 5.76
C SER A 136 3.37 -9.30 4.65
N ILE A 137 3.42 -9.85 3.45
CA ILE A 137 3.98 -9.23 2.26
C ILE A 137 2.95 -9.24 1.14
N HIS A 138 2.73 -8.09 0.54
CA HIS A 138 1.98 -7.95 -0.69
C HIS A 138 2.83 -7.17 -1.70
N VAL A 139 3.21 -7.81 -2.80
CA VAL A 139 3.98 -7.19 -3.87
C VAL A 139 3.09 -7.05 -5.10
N THR A 140 3.02 -5.86 -5.65
CA THR A 140 2.43 -5.64 -6.97
C THR A 140 3.52 -5.25 -7.95
N ASN A 141 3.38 -5.70 -9.20
CA ASN A 141 4.22 -5.27 -10.31
C ASN A 141 3.36 -5.07 -11.55
N ARG A 142 3.54 -3.93 -12.20
CA ARG A 142 2.86 -3.56 -13.44
C ARG A 142 3.91 -3.27 -14.50
N PRO A 143 3.94 -4.02 -15.61
CA PRO A 143 4.79 -3.71 -16.76
C PRO A 143 4.56 -2.30 -17.30
N ALA A 144 5.54 -1.77 -18.02
CA ALA A 144 5.47 -0.46 -18.68
C ALA A 144 4.37 -0.38 -19.73
#